data_b4f5a0395c79251dd91b7a91d7adc817
#
_entry.id   b4f5a0395c79251dd91b7a91d7adc817
#
_cell.length_a   1.000
_cell.length_b   1.000
_cell.length_c   1.000
_cell.angle_alpha   90.00
_cell.angle_beta   90.00
_cell.angle_gamma   90.00
#
_symmetry.space_group_name_H-M   'P 1'
#
loop_
_entity.id
_entity.type
_entity.pdbx_description
1 polymer ?
#
loop_
_entity_poly.entity_id
_entity_poly.type
_entity_poly.pdbx_seq_one_letter_code
_entity_poly.pdbx_strand_id
1 'polypeptide(L)'
;MAVMVRNTNTKRAIMDLAETFIQEKGFNGFSYAHISKALDVRNAAVHYHFRTKEELVCAVMQRYRDRFQLWINNSRIKNLPPQEKLEWFFSIYTDTRADNGKVCLGGSLETEFNSLPVSLREQTEALTRELLDWLQATLQEGRDAGAFHFGGDAASKAALILSSLQGALQMARALGTDTFHAVVEQHKQDLLTTA
;
A
#
# COMPACT_ATOMS: atom_id res chain seq x y z
N MET A 1 -18.26 25.32 16.75
CA MET A 1 -17.12 24.40 16.93
C MET A 1 -17.52 22.91 16.91
N ALA A 2 -18.55 22.47 17.62
CA ALA A 2 -18.96 21.04 17.67
C ALA A 2 -19.38 20.42 16.32
N VAL A 3 -20.03 21.17 15.42
CA VAL A 3 -20.47 20.71 14.09
C VAL A 3 -19.27 20.45 13.15
N MET A 4 -18.23 21.29 13.24
CA MET A 4 -17.04 21.20 12.40
C MET A 4 -16.18 19.98 12.78
N VAL A 5 -16.05 19.68 14.06
CA VAL A 5 -15.30 18.50 14.58
C VAL A 5 -16.02 17.19 14.21
N ARG A 6 -17.38 17.17 14.27
CA ARG A 6 -18.18 16.01 13.89
C ARG A 6 -18.07 15.73 12.39
N ASN A 7 -18.01 16.78 11.57
CA ASN A 7 -17.91 16.67 10.11
C ASN A 7 -16.54 16.14 9.65
N THR A 8 -15.45 16.59 10.26
CA THR A 8 -14.09 16.11 9.98
C THR A 8 -13.92 14.65 10.39
N ASN A 9 -14.55 14.23 11.48
CA ASN A 9 -14.53 12.84 11.95
C ASN A 9 -15.29 11.90 10.99
N THR A 10 -16.44 12.33 10.47
CA THR A 10 -17.23 11.55 9.50
C THR A 10 -16.49 11.38 8.16
N LYS A 11 -15.90 12.46 7.63
CA LYS A 11 -15.10 12.39 6.40
C LYS A 11 -13.95 11.39 6.53
N ARG A 12 -13.23 11.45 7.65
CA ARG A 12 -12.13 10.52 7.95
C ARG A 12 -12.62 9.08 8.05
N ALA A 13 -13.70 8.83 8.78
CA ALA A 13 -14.28 7.50 8.93
C ALA A 13 -14.74 6.90 7.58
N ILE A 14 -15.30 7.71 6.68
CA ILE A 14 -15.65 7.30 5.31
C ILE A 14 -14.38 6.86 4.55
N MET A 15 -13.30 7.64 4.62
CA MET A 15 -12.04 7.30 3.95
C MET A 15 -11.39 6.04 4.54
N ASP A 16 -11.45 5.85 5.86
CA ASP A 16 -10.88 4.68 6.53
C ASP A 16 -11.61 3.40 6.13
N LEU A 17 -12.95 3.45 6.05
CA LEU A 17 -13.75 2.32 5.54
C LEU A 17 -13.53 2.07 4.05
N ALA A 18 -13.44 3.12 3.24
CA ALA A 18 -13.15 2.96 1.81
C ALA A 18 -11.79 2.30 1.59
N GLU A 19 -10.75 2.71 2.34
CA GLU A 19 -9.43 2.09 2.30
C GLU A 19 -9.52 0.59 2.65
N THR A 20 -10.22 0.26 3.73
CA THR A 20 -10.47 -1.14 4.11
C THR A 20 -11.18 -1.93 3.01
N PHE A 21 -12.25 -1.40 2.43
CA PHE A 21 -13.00 -2.09 1.38
C PHE A 21 -12.18 -2.28 0.09
N ILE A 22 -11.34 -1.31 -0.27
CA ILE A 22 -10.43 -1.48 -1.41
C ILE A 22 -9.44 -2.62 -1.16
N GLN A 23 -8.85 -2.66 0.02
CA GLN A 23 -7.89 -3.71 0.39
C GLN A 23 -8.54 -5.10 0.48
N GLU A 24 -9.81 -5.19 0.84
CA GLU A 24 -10.55 -6.45 0.96
C GLU A 24 -11.16 -6.91 -0.35
N LYS A 25 -11.74 -6.00 -1.15
CA LYS A 25 -12.69 -6.31 -2.24
C LYS A 25 -12.39 -5.58 -3.56
N GLY A 26 -11.40 -4.70 -3.57
CA GLY A 26 -11.11 -3.86 -4.73
C GLY A 26 -12.04 -2.66 -4.90
N PHE A 27 -11.76 -1.89 -5.96
CA PHE A 27 -12.57 -0.71 -6.31
C PHE A 27 -14.02 -1.10 -6.63
N ASN A 28 -14.23 -2.13 -7.44
CA ASN A 28 -15.57 -2.52 -7.87
C ASN A 28 -16.37 -3.27 -6.78
N GLY A 29 -15.71 -3.82 -5.74
CA GLY A 29 -16.32 -4.67 -4.73
C GLY A 29 -17.13 -3.94 -3.64
N PHE A 30 -17.20 -2.60 -3.63
CA PHE A 30 -17.99 -1.85 -2.65
C PHE A 30 -18.75 -0.67 -3.27
N SER A 31 -19.69 -0.12 -2.49
CA SER A 31 -20.51 1.03 -2.86
C SER A 31 -20.73 1.95 -1.65
N TYR A 32 -21.28 3.13 -1.87
CA TYR A 32 -21.66 4.05 -0.80
C TYR A 32 -22.67 3.45 0.17
N ALA A 33 -23.54 2.55 -0.30
CA ALA A 33 -24.45 1.83 0.58
C ALA A 33 -23.72 0.93 1.60
N HIS A 34 -22.59 0.34 1.22
CA HIS A 34 -21.76 -0.43 2.16
C HIS A 34 -21.12 0.47 3.22
N ILE A 35 -20.62 1.65 2.83
CA ILE A 35 -20.04 2.63 3.75
C ILE A 35 -21.10 3.20 4.71
N SER A 36 -22.25 3.64 4.17
CA SER A 36 -23.31 4.24 4.97
C SER A 36 -23.89 3.25 5.99
N LYS A 37 -24.06 1.98 5.60
CA LYS A 37 -24.48 0.90 6.49
C LYS A 37 -23.46 0.65 7.60
N ALA A 38 -22.17 0.60 7.27
CA ALA A 38 -21.12 0.31 8.25
C ALA A 38 -20.92 1.46 9.26
N LEU A 39 -21.16 2.72 8.85
CA LEU A 39 -21.07 3.91 9.71
C LEU A 39 -22.39 4.26 10.42
N ASP A 40 -23.47 3.55 10.14
CA ASP A 40 -24.83 3.89 10.61
C ASP A 40 -25.20 5.35 10.27
N VAL A 41 -24.96 5.75 9.02
CA VAL A 41 -25.31 7.07 8.50
C VAL A 41 -26.18 6.96 7.26
N ARG A 42 -26.90 8.04 6.92
CA ARG A 42 -27.65 8.10 5.67
C ARG A 42 -26.69 8.18 4.46
N ASN A 43 -27.04 7.57 3.35
CA ASN A 43 -26.24 7.62 2.11
C ASN A 43 -25.95 9.06 1.67
N ALA A 44 -26.88 9.97 1.89
CA ALA A 44 -26.69 11.41 1.63
C ALA A 44 -25.52 12.01 2.41
N ALA A 45 -25.17 11.48 3.61
CA ALA A 45 -24.03 11.97 4.37
C ALA A 45 -22.70 11.58 3.70
N VAL A 46 -22.62 10.42 3.05
CA VAL A 46 -21.45 10.01 2.27
C VAL A 46 -21.30 10.91 1.04
N HIS A 47 -22.41 11.13 0.29
CA HIS A 47 -22.44 12.02 -0.88
C HIS A 47 -22.13 13.49 -0.54
N TYR A 48 -22.44 13.94 0.67
CA TYR A 48 -22.09 15.28 1.13
C TYR A 48 -20.55 15.48 1.18
N HIS A 49 -19.80 14.43 1.58
CA HIS A 49 -18.36 14.49 1.69
C HIS A 49 -17.64 14.17 0.39
N PHE A 50 -18.19 13.25 -0.40
CA PHE A 50 -17.64 12.79 -1.67
C PHE A 50 -18.77 12.58 -2.68
N ARG A 51 -18.79 13.38 -3.72
CA ARG A 51 -19.88 13.34 -4.72
C ARG A 51 -19.89 12.04 -5.50
N THR A 52 -18.70 11.50 -5.79
CA THR A 52 -18.52 10.26 -6.55
C THR A 52 -17.58 9.31 -5.81
N LYS A 53 -17.73 8.02 -6.09
CA LYS A 53 -16.82 6.99 -5.57
C LYS A 53 -15.38 7.19 -6.05
N GLU A 54 -15.22 7.66 -7.28
CA GLU A 54 -13.92 8.04 -7.86
C GLU A 54 -13.25 9.12 -7.00
N GLU A 55 -13.97 10.22 -6.68
CA GLU A 55 -13.47 11.29 -5.80
C GLU A 55 -13.03 10.75 -4.43
N LEU A 56 -13.83 9.87 -3.83
CA LEU A 56 -13.50 9.22 -2.56
C LEU A 56 -12.21 8.41 -2.66
N VAL A 57 -12.09 7.56 -3.68
CA VAL A 57 -10.95 6.66 -3.82
C VAL A 57 -9.69 7.43 -4.21
N CYS A 58 -9.79 8.49 -5.03
CA CYS A 58 -8.67 9.41 -5.27
C CYS A 58 -8.17 10.06 -3.97
N ALA A 59 -9.07 10.49 -3.09
CA ALA A 59 -8.70 11.05 -1.80
C ALA A 59 -8.03 10.01 -0.86
N VAL A 60 -8.49 8.77 -0.89
CA VAL A 60 -7.86 7.65 -0.17
C VAL A 60 -6.46 7.38 -0.70
N MET A 61 -6.30 7.31 -2.03
CA MET A 61 -5.01 7.10 -2.67
C MET A 61 -4.03 8.22 -2.37
N GLN A 62 -4.47 9.48 -2.46
CA GLN A 62 -3.62 10.62 -2.11
C GLN A 62 -3.16 10.53 -0.66
N ARG A 63 -4.07 10.25 0.29
CA ARG A 63 -3.72 10.05 1.70
C ARG A 63 -2.73 8.90 1.90
N TYR A 64 -2.85 7.82 1.15
CA TYR A 64 -1.94 6.68 1.22
C TYR A 64 -0.53 7.06 0.73
N ARG A 65 -0.44 7.77 -0.39
CA ARG A 65 0.81 8.31 -0.93
C ARG A 65 1.45 9.31 0.02
N ASP A 66 0.66 10.23 0.60
CA ASP A 66 1.16 11.21 1.59
C ASP A 66 1.77 10.50 2.80
N ARG A 67 1.14 9.44 3.31
CA ARG A 67 1.70 8.62 4.41
C ARG A 67 3.02 7.97 4.02
N PHE A 68 3.11 7.41 2.81
CA PHE A 68 4.35 6.84 2.29
C PHE A 68 5.44 7.90 2.15
N GLN A 69 5.12 9.05 1.58
CA GLN A 69 6.07 10.17 1.43
C GLN A 69 6.53 10.71 2.80
N LEU A 70 5.65 10.84 3.78
CA LEU A 70 6.01 11.23 5.14
C LEU A 70 6.95 10.20 5.77
N TRP A 71 6.70 8.91 5.54
CA TRP A 71 7.52 7.84 6.07
C TRP A 71 8.93 7.84 5.44
N ILE A 72 9.07 7.85 4.13
CA ILE A 72 10.40 7.85 3.45
C ILE A 72 11.18 9.14 3.70
N ASN A 73 10.51 10.25 3.96
CA ASN A 73 11.12 11.55 4.25
C ASN A 73 11.41 11.77 5.75
N ASN A 74 10.99 10.86 6.61
CA ASN A 74 11.32 10.92 8.03
C ASN A 74 12.84 10.79 8.21
N SER A 75 13.44 11.73 8.95
CA SER A 75 14.91 11.75 9.19
C SER A 75 15.41 10.47 9.84
N ARG A 76 14.59 9.83 10.69
CA ARG A 76 14.94 8.55 11.30
C ARG A 76 15.07 7.45 10.25
N ILE A 77 14.14 7.36 9.30
CA ILE A 77 14.18 6.35 8.23
C ILE A 77 15.32 6.64 7.23
N LYS A 78 15.48 7.90 6.83
CA LYS A 78 16.56 8.30 5.89
C LYS A 78 17.95 7.92 6.36
N ASN A 79 18.19 7.99 7.66
CA ASN A 79 19.52 7.75 8.26
C ASN A 79 19.73 6.30 8.73
N LEU A 80 18.75 5.40 8.52
CA LEU A 80 18.94 3.97 8.81
C LEU A 80 19.91 3.32 7.82
N PRO A 81 20.64 2.27 8.24
CA PRO A 81 21.31 1.36 7.33
C PRO A 81 20.34 0.76 6.31
N PRO A 82 20.79 0.44 5.09
CA PRO A 82 19.92 -0.11 4.03
C PRO A 82 19.14 -1.36 4.45
N GLN A 83 19.73 -2.24 5.26
CA GLN A 83 19.06 -3.42 5.79
C GLN A 83 17.87 -3.05 6.67
N GLU A 84 18.02 -2.08 7.57
CA GLU A 84 16.94 -1.63 8.44
C GLU A 84 15.84 -0.89 7.65
N LYS A 85 16.22 -0.12 6.62
CA LYS A 85 15.24 0.48 5.68
C LYS A 85 14.38 -0.59 5.03
N LEU A 86 14.99 -1.67 4.57
CA LEU A 86 14.30 -2.78 3.92
C LEU A 86 13.40 -3.55 4.88
N GLU A 87 13.85 -3.79 6.12
CA GLU A 87 13.03 -4.39 7.18
C GLU A 87 11.77 -3.55 7.46
N TRP A 88 11.93 -2.23 7.56
CA TRP A 88 10.80 -1.32 7.71
C TRP A 88 9.85 -1.35 6.51
N PHE A 89 10.38 -1.48 5.29
CA PHE A 89 9.56 -1.63 4.10
C PHE A 89 8.75 -2.94 4.12
N PHE A 90 9.37 -4.04 4.50
CA PHE A 90 8.67 -5.32 4.65
C PHE A 90 7.59 -5.26 5.74
N SER A 91 7.82 -4.52 6.83
CA SER A 91 6.84 -4.38 7.92
C SER A 91 5.55 -3.73 7.45
N ILE A 92 5.59 -2.78 6.49
CA ILE A 92 4.38 -2.18 5.90
C ILE A 92 3.46 -3.26 5.33
N TYR A 93 4.02 -4.26 4.66
CA TYR A 93 3.25 -5.37 4.09
C TYR A 93 2.81 -6.37 5.16
N THR A 94 3.62 -6.62 6.18
CA THR A 94 3.28 -7.49 7.30
C THR A 94 2.12 -6.89 8.11
N ASP A 95 2.20 -5.60 8.45
CA ASP A 95 1.17 -4.90 9.23
C ASP A 95 -0.17 -4.82 8.47
N THR A 96 -0.12 -4.59 7.15
CA THR A 96 -1.32 -4.61 6.29
C THR A 96 -2.05 -5.95 6.38
N ARG A 97 -1.34 -7.04 6.63
CA ARG A 97 -1.90 -8.38 6.72
C ARG A 97 -2.42 -8.79 8.08
N ALA A 98 -1.85 -8.27 9.15
CA ALA A 98 -2.28 -8.58 10.52
C ALA A 98 -3.80 -8.37 10.70
N ASP A 99 -4.41 -7.54 9.86
CA ASP A 99 -5.82 -7.21 9.84
C ASP A 99 -6.64 -8.04 8.82
N ASN A 100 -6.68 -9.36 8.96
CA ASN A 100 -7.72 -10.21 8.33
C ASN A 100 -7.74 -10.25 6.78
N GLY A 101 -6.62 -10.51 6.14
CA GLY A 101 -6.59 -10.81 4.70
C GLY A 101 -6.68 -9.58 3.78
N LYS A 102 -6.38 -8.40 4.29
CA LYS A 102 -6.19 -7.20 3.47
C LYS A 102 -4.94 -7.34 2.61
N VAL A 103 -4.98 -6.77 1.42
CA VAL A 103 -3.82 -6.67 0.54
C VAL A 103 -3.31 -5.24 0.48
N CYS A 104 -2.14 -5.03 -0.14
CA CYS A 104 -1.65 -3.68 -0.43
C CYS A 104 -2.70 -2.91 -1.24
N LEU A 105 -2.93 -1.64 -0.87
CA LEU A 105 -3.90 -0.78 -1.56
C LEU A 105 -3.57 -0.63 -3.06
N GLY A 106 -2.30 -0.37 -3.38
CA GLY A 106 -1.81 -0.30 -4.76
C GLY A 106 -2.05 -1.62 -5.49
N GLY A 107 -1.59 -2.75 -4.93
CA GLY A 107 -1.78 -4.06 -5.55
C GLY A 107 -3.24 -4.45 -5.76
N SER A 108 -4.16 -4.01 -4.87
CA SER A 108 -5.59 -4.20 -5.08
C SER A 108 -6.11 -3.43 -6.31
N LEU A 109 -5.70 -2.19 -6.49
CA LEU A 109 -6.11 -1.37 -7.63
C LEU A 109 -5.41 -1.78 -8.93
N GLU A 110 -4.18 -2.25 -8.87
CA GLU A 110 -3.45 -2.80 -10.02
C GLU A 110 -4.17 -4.01 -10.64
N THR A 111 -4.80 -4.87 -9.83
CA THR A 111 -5.57 -6.01 -10.35
C THR A 111 -6.81 -5.58 -11.15
N GLU A 112 -7.35 -4.40 -10.89
CA GLU A 112 -8.52 -3.84 -11.57
C GLU A 112 -8.15 -2.71 -12.56
N PHE A 113 -6.87 -2.47 -12.84
CA PHE A 113 -6.33 -1.29 -13.51
C PHE A 113 -7.08 -0.90 -14.79
N ASN A 114 -7.38 -1.87 -15.64
CA ASN A 114 -8.06 -1.63 -16.92
C ASN A 114 -9.51 -1.16 -16.77
N SER A 115 -10.15 -1.44 -15.63
CA SER A 115 -11.53 -1.05 -15.32
C SER A 115 -11.62 0.25 -14.50
N LEU A 116 -10.49 0.78 -14.03
CA LEU A 116 -10.47 2.01 -13.24
C LEU A 116 -10.72 3.26 -14.09
N PRO A 117 -11.36 4.30 -13.54
CA PRO A 117 -11.34 5.65 -14.10
C PRO A 117 -9.90 6.15 -14.34
N VAL A 118 -9.74 7.04 -15.32
CA VAL A 118 -8.41 7.57 -15.72
C VAL A 118 -7.66 8.16 -14.53
N SER A 119 -8.32 8.98 -13.71
CA SER A 119 -7.73 9.61 -12.52
C SER A 119 -7.19 8.60 -11.51
N LEU A 120 -7.86 7.46 -11.34
CA LEU A 120 -7.41 6.39 -10.45
C LEU A 120 -6.26 5.58 -11.05
N ARG A 121 -6.25 5.39 -12.38
CA ARG A 121 -5.11 4.76 -13.05
C ARG A 121 -3.84 5.58 -12.87
N GLU A 122 -3.91 6.91 -13.08
CA GLU A 122 -2.79 7.83 -12.85
C GLU A 122 -2.28 7.79 -11.41
N GLN A 123 -3.18 7.77 -10.43
CA GLN A 123 -2.82 7.69 -9.01
C GLN A 123 -2.18 6.33 -8.65
N THR A 124 -2.69 5.24 -9.22
CA THR A 124 -2.15 3.89 -9.01
C THR A 124 -0.75 3.78 -9.62
N GLU A 125 -0.58 4.24 -10.86
CA GLU A 125 0.72 4.29 -11.53
C GLU A 125 1.74 5.11 -10.73
N ALA A 126 1.35 6.29 -10.26
CA ALA A 126 2.22 7.15 -9.48
C ALA A 126 2.67 6.48 -8.16
N LEU A 127 1.75 5.82 -7.44
CA LEU A 127 2.11 5.08 -6.22
C LEU A 127 3.09 3.95 -6.52
N THR A 128 2.83 3.15 -7.56
CA THR A 128 3.70 2.03 -7.96
C THR A 128 5.09 2.52 -8.31
N ARG A 129 5.22 3.63 -9.04
CA ARG A 129 6.51 4.26 -9.35
C ARG A 129 7.23 4.72 -8.08
N GLU A 130 6.55 5.41 -7.17
CA GLU A 130 7.13 5.87 -5.91
C GLU A 130 7.67 4.73 -5.06
N LEU A 131 6.97 3.60 -5.00
CA LEU A 131 7.41 2.39 -4.28
C LEU A 131 8.65 1.78 -4.94
N LEU A 132 8.65 1.65 -6.27
CA LEU A 132 9.76 1.10 -7.04
C LEU A 132 11.01 1.97 -6.94
N ASP A 133 10.86 3.30 -7.11
CA ASP A 133 11.98 4.24 -7.05
C ASP A 133 12.66 4.22 -5.69
N TRP A 134 11.87 4.22 -4.62
CA TRP A 134 12.42 4.15 -3.26
C TRP A 134 13.13 2.82 -3.00
N LEU A 135 12.52 1.71 -3.40
CA LEU A 135 13.09 0.38 -3.21
C LEU A 135 14.38 0.20 -4.03
N GLN A 136 14.38 0.66 -5.29
CA GLN A 136 15.57 0.67 -6.14
C GLN A 136 16.71 1.48 -5.50
N ALA A 137 16.43 2.70 -5.01
CA ALA A 137 17.43 3.53 -4.36
C ALA A 137 18.00 2.85 -3.10
N THR A 138 17.16 2.23 -2.28
CA THR A 138 17.57 1.50 -1.07
C THR A 138 18.42 0.28 -1.41
N LEU A 139 18.07 -0.47 -2.45
CA LEU A 139 18.84 -1.63 -2.91
C LEU A 139 20.20 -1.21 -3.47
N GLN A 140 20.26 -0.11 -4.23
CA GLN A 140 21.51 0.41 -4.77
C GLN A 140 22.43 0.90 -3.65
N GLU A 141 21.89 1.67 -2.68
CA GLU A 141 22.61 2.11 -1.49
C GLU A 141 23.21 0.90 -0.73
N GLY A 142 22.42 -0.15 -0.54
CA GLY A 142 22.89 -1.36 0.15
C GLY A 142 23.97 -2.11 -0.63
N ARG A 143 23.88 -2.17 -1.96
CA ARG A 143 24.92 -2.74 -2.81
C ARG A 143 26.21 -1.94 -2.73
N ASP A 144 26.14 -0.62 -2.87
CA ASP A 144 27.31 0.27 -2.82
C ASP A 144 28.02 0.23 -1.47
N ALA A 145 27.27 0.00 -0.38
CA ALA A 145 27.78 -0.20 0.96
C ALA A 145 28.28 -1.63 1.24
N GLY A 146 28.16 -2.57 0.27
CA GLY A 146 28.50 -3.98 0.46
C GLY A 146 27.57 -4.73 1.41
N ALA A 147 26.40 -4.17 1.70
CA ALA A 147 25.39 -4.75 2.60
C ALA A 147 24.44 -5.72 1.89
N PHE A 148 24.25 -5.54 0.58
CA PHE A 148 23.42 -6.38 -0.28
C PHE A 148 24.20 -6.96 -1.46
N HIS A 149 23.94 -8.23 -1.76
CA HIS A 149 24.51 -8.96 -2.87
C HIS A 149 23.37 -9.50 -3.73
N PHE A 150 23.29 -9.13 -5.01
CA PHE A 150 22.30 -9.66 -5.96
C PHE A 150 22.77 -9.46 -7.40
N GLY A 151 22.38 -10.37 -8.28
CA GLY A 151 22.62 -10.25 -9.72
C GLY A 151 21.67 -9.27 -10.39
N GLY A 152 22.07 -8.76 -11.55
CA GLY A 152 21.30 -7.78 -12.32
C GLY A 152 21.35 -6.36 -11.74
N ASP A 153 20.48 -5.49 -12.22
CA ASP A 153 20.36 -4.11 -11.75
C ASP A 153 19.38 -3.96 -10.59
N ALA A 154 19.50 -2.85 -9.86
CA ALA A 154 18.65 -2.57 -8.70
C ALA A 154 17.18 -2.34 -9.07
N ALA A 155 16.89 -1.84 -10.28
CA ALA A 155 15.51 -1.62 -10.74
C ALA A 155 14.79 -2.96 -10.96
N SER A 156 15.44 -3.92 -11.64
CA SER A 156 14.91 -5.27 -11.84
C SER A 156 14.71 -6.00 -10.50
N LYS A 157 15.65 -5.85 -9.56
CA LYS A 157 15.53 -6.45 -8.22
C LYS A 157 14.39 -5.81 -7.43
N ALA A 158 14.19 -4.49 -7.50
CA ALA A 158 13.07 -3.79 -6.88
C ALA A 158 11.72 -4.28 -7.44
N ALA A 159 11.61 -4.39 -8.75
CA ALA A 159 10.40 -4.91 -9.40
C ALA A 159 10.10 -6.35 -8.97
N LEU A 160 11.11 -7.21 -8.87
CA LEU A 160 10.96 -8.59 -8.39
C LEU A 160 10.45 -8.62 -6.95
N ILE A 161 11.05 -7.85 -6.04
CA ILE A 161 10.65 -7.80 -4.64
C ILE A 161 9.21 -7.26 -4.53
N LEU A 162 8.89 -6.13 -5.15
CA LEU A 162 7.56 -5.53 -5.04
C LEU A 162 6.48 -6.47 -5.58
N SER A 163 6.66 -7.05 -6.77
CA SER A 163 5.70 -7.96 -7.39
C SER A 163 5.50 -9.23 -6.58
N SER A 164 6.59 -9.80 -6.03
CA SER A 164 6.48 -11.00 -5.19
C SER A 164 5.79 -10.74 -3.85
N LEU A 165 6.01 -9.59 -3.21
CA LEU A 165 5.30 -9.20 -1.98
C LEU A 165 3.80 -9.03 -2.25
N GLN A 166 3.43 -8.35 -3.34
CA GLN A 166 2.02 -8.18 -3.72
C GLN A 166 1.38 -9.53 -4.06
N GLY A 167 2.06 -10.39 -4.83
CA GLY A 167 1.60 -11.72 -5.15
C GLY A 167 1.48 -12.63 -3.93
N ALA A 168 2.46 -12.57 -3.02
CA ALA A 168 2.44 -13.32 -1.77
C ALA A 168 1.27 -12.91 -0.85
N LEU A 169 0.90 -11.62 -0.82
CA LEU A 169 -0.32 -11.17 -0.13
C LEU A 169 -1.59 -11.77 -0.73
N GLN A 170 -1.67 -11.88 -2.07
CA GLN A 170 -2.83 -12.54 -2.70
C GLN A 170 -2.87 -14.05 -2.37
N MET A 171 -1.73 -14.74 -2.49
CA MET A 171 -1.65 -16.16 -2.14
C MET A 171 -2.00 -16.43 -0.69
N ALA A 172 -1.59 -15.55 0.20
CA ALA A 172 -1.86 -15.70 1.61
C ALA A 172 -3.35 -15.57 1.99
N ARG A 173 -4.17 -14.95 1.18
CA ARG A 173 -5.65 -14.96 1.34
C ARG A 173 -6.22 -16.37 1.13
N ALA A 174 -5.59 -17.18 0.29
CA ALA A 174 -6.02 -18.54 0.00
C ALA A 174 -5.32 -19.60 0.87
N LEU A 175 -4.03 -19.40 1.16
CA LEU A 175 -3.16 -20.43 1.75
C LEU A 175 -2.74 -20.12 3.21
N GLY A 176 -3.07 -18.94 3.73
CA GLY A 176 -2.61 -18.50 5.04
C GLY A 176 -1.31 -17.70 4.98
N THR A 177 -0.88 -17.18 6.15
CA THR A 177 0.19 -16.18 6.26
C THR A 177 1.60 -16.73 6.08
N ASP A 178 1.80 -18.02 6.27
CA ASP A 178 3.13 -18.64 6.25
C ASP A 178 3.81 -18.48 4.87
N THR A 179 3.02 -18.56 3.79
CA THR A 179 3.53 -18.34 2.42
C THR A 179 4.08 -16.93 2.24
N PHE A 180 3.42 -15.91 2.81
CA PHE A 180 3.90 -14.54 2.75
C PHE A 180 5.22 -14.37 3.54
N HIS A 181 5.28 -14.90 4.76
CA HIS A 181 6.48 -14.84 5.58
C HIS A 181 7.66 -15.56 4.91
N ALA A 182 7.41 -16.72 4.29
CA ALA A 182 8.44 -17.44 3.54
C ALA A 182 9.02 -16.61 2.38
N VAL A 183 8.19 -15.85 1.65
CA VAL A 183 8.65 -14.97 0.56
C VAL A 183 9.48 -13.81 1.12
N VAL A 184 9.08 -13.20 2.23
CA VAL A 184 9.85 -12.12 2.86
C VAL A 184 11.22 -12.63 3.32
N GLU A 185 11.25 -13.75 4.02
CA GLU A 185 12.50 -14.33 4.53
C GLU A 185 13.43 -14.78 3.38
N GLN A 186 12.89 -15.32 2.28
CA GLN A 186 13.67 -15.66 1.10
C GLN A 186 14.34 -14.42 0.49
N HIS A 187 13.62 -13.29 0.37
CA HIS A 187 14.22 -12.06 -0.13
C HIS A 187 15.35 -11.55 0.77
N LYS A 188 15.19 -11.64 2.10
CA LYS A 188 16.24 -11.27 3.05
C LYS A 188 17.48 -12.13 2.87
N GLN A 189 17.30 -13.45 2.78
CA GLN A 189 18.41 -14.40 2.56
C GLN A 189 19.12 -14.12 1.25
N ASP A 190 18.38 -13.97 0.13
CA ASP A 190 18.94 -13.72 -1.19
C ASP A 190 19.77 -12.42 -1.27
N LEU A 191 19.42 -11.41 -0.46
CA LEU A 191 20.15 -10.14 -0.42
C LEU A 191 21.40 -10.17 0.46
N LEU A 192 21.43 -11.05 1.48
CA LEU A 192 22.54 -11.13 2.44
C LEU A 192 23.59 -12.18 2.07
N THR A 193 23.24 -13.12 1.17
CA THR A 193 24.16 -14.20 0.78
C THR A 193 25.14 -13.71 -0.27
N THR A 194 26.44 -13.76 0.04
CA THR A 194 27.50 -13.64 -0.97
C THR A 194 27.51 -14.86 -1.87
N ALA A 195 27.33 -14.66 -3.19
CA ALA A 195 27.42 -15.74 -4.18
C ALA A 195 28.85 -16.29 -4.29
#